data_bcaf6c6e2252777a1cee0f8ce71da72b
#
_entry.id   bcaf6c6e2252777a1cee0f8ce71da72b
#
_cell.length_a   1.000
_cell.length_b   1.000
_cell.length_c   1.000
_cell.angle_alpha   90.00
_cell.angle_beta   90.00
_cell.angle_gamma   90.00
#
_symmetry.space_group_name_H-M   'P 1'
#
loop_
_entity.id
_entity.type
_entity.pdbx_description
1 polymer ?
#
loop_
_entity_poly.entity_id
_entity_poly.type
_entity_poly.pdbx_seq_one_letter_code
_entity_poly.pdbx_strand_id
1 'polypeptide(L)'
;MTDARAGAPAGAGAPGVASFGGIRLRAIDGGPLEGARLFRSASLSRITEHEAAFVVGGLGVRSIYDLRNRWEVASSPEPRIVGAKTLAFEPSTDRGRSDASRRLVAGVIGEYGRPEERMICNYRRYAREFPLMGTVLRTMAAERLPALVHCEHGKDRTGVLCAVLQRIAGCPEDDIMAAYLATNEANAETTAHETAQLSQGMSDDERAVLASFLEARPTYLRAFFDEVEGCVGGFPAYVRDALRLTPVQVASLRA
;
A
#
# COMPACT_ATOMS: atom_id res chain seq x y z
N MET A 1 -4.17 -27.06 39.07
CA MET A 1 -4.94 -27.33 37.86
C MET A 1 -5.96 -26.20 37.73
N THR A 2 -5.66 -25.17 37.04
CA THR A 2 -6.62 -24.11 36.62
C THR A 2 -6.19 -23.64 35.25
N ASP A 3 -7.03 -23.99 34.31
CA ASP A 3 -6.92 -23.78 32.87
C ASP A 3 -7.20 -22.30 32.56
N ALA A 4 -6.21 -21.55 32.11
CA ALA A 4 -6.36 -20.17 31.66
C ALA A 4 -6.39 -20.15 30.13
N ARG A 5 -7.56 -20.41 29.56
CA ARG A 5 -7.86 -20.08 28.17
C ARG A 5 -7.99 -18.56 28.06
N ALA A 6 -7.00 -17.92 27.48
CA ALA A 6 -7.07 -16.54 27.04
C ALA A 6 -8.05 -16.46 25.86
N GLY A 7 -9.20 -15.82 26.10
CA GLY A 7 -10.21 -15.55 25.10
C GLY A 7 -9.71 -14.55 24.07
N ALA A 8 -9.86 -14.86 22.79
CA ALA A 8 -9.74 -13.94 21.70
C ALA A 8 -10.86 -12.88 21.77
N PRO A 9 -10.61 -11.59 21.51
CA PRO A 9 -11.66 -10.62 21.42
C PRO A 9 -12.50 -10.85 20.16
N ALA A 10 -13.76 -11.22 20.34
CA ALA A 10 -14.77 -11.20 19.30
C ALA A 10 -15.22 -9.74 19.08
N GLY A 11 -14.88 -9.19 17.94
CA GLY A 11 -15.40 -7.92 17.44
C GLY A 11 -15.70 -8.09 15.96
N ALA A 12 -16.97 -8.34 15.61
CA ALA A 12 -17.44 -8.36 14.24
C ALA A 12 -17.53 -6.91 13.73
N GLY A 13 -16.41 -6.40 13.19
CA GLY A 13 -16.35 -5.24 12.33
C GLY A 13 -16.30 -5.68 10.87
N ALA A 14 -16.60 -4.79 9.93
CA ALA A 14 -16.57 -5.04 8.50
C ALA A 14 -15.32 -5.85 8.06
N PRO A 15 -15.40 -6.72 7.04
CA PRO A 15 -14.36 -7.69 6.73
C PRO A 15 -13.01 -7.00 6.51
N GLY A 16 -12.05 -7.30 7.36
CA GLY A 16 -10.64 -7.08 7.07
C GLY A 16 -9.90 -5.94 7.78
N VAL A 17 -10.49 -5.15 8.65
CA VAL A 17 -9.77 -4.07 9.37
C VAL A 17 -9.52 -4.42 10.84
N ALA A 18 -8.65 -5.35 11.11
CA ALA A 18 -7.94 -5.36 12.37
C ALA A 18 -6.69 -4.48 12.19
N SER A 19 -6.81 -3.18 12.49
CA SER A 19 -5.66 -2.30 12.61
C SER A 19 -4.84 -2.75 13.82
N PHE A 20 -3.78 -3.55 13.56
CA PHE A 20 -2.89 -3.97 14.62
C PHE A 20 -1.76 -2.97 14.75
N GLY A 21 -1.78 -2.24 15.88
CA GLY A 21 -0.66 -1.42 16.33
C GLY A 21 -0.27 -0.23 15.46
N GLY A 22 0.88 0.35 15.78
CA GLY A 22 1.43 1.54 15.13
C GLY A 22 1.81 1.35 13.65
N ILE A 23 1.94 0.10 13.20
CA ILE A 23 2.28 -0.25 11.80
C ILE A 23 1.06 -0.32 10.87
N ARG A 24 -0.16 -0.16 11.36
CA ARG A 24 -1.41 -0.16 10.59
C ARG A 24 -1.56 -1.39 9.69
N LEU A 25 -1.25 -2.55 10.29
CA LEU A 25 -1.30 -3.84 9.62
C LEU A 25 -2.74 -4.25 9.35
N ARG A 26 -3.02 -4.80 8.16
CA ARG A 26 -4.31 -5.40 7.78
C ARG A 26 -4.13 -6.46 6.70
N ALA A 27 -5.09 -7.36 6.59
CA ALA A 27 -5.09 -8.36 5.51
C ALA A 27 -5.31 -7.69 4.13
N ILE A 28 -4.79 -8.34 3.09
CA ILE A 28 -5.20 -8.13 1.71
C ILE A 28 -6.17 -9.26 1.41
N ASP A 29 -7.45 -8.98 1.57
CA ASP A 29 -8.54 -9.93 1.44
C ASP A 29 -9.56 -9.48 0.39
N GLY A 30 -10.66 -10.18 0.33
CA GLY A 30 -11.74 -9.99 -0.61
C GLY A 30 -11.82 -11.13 -1.62
N GLY A 31 -13.02 -11.72 -1.74
CA GLY A 31 -13.29 -12.81 -2.66
C GLY A 31 -12.28 -13.96 -2.59
N PRO A 32 -11.61 -14.25 -3.71
CA PRO A 32 -10.66 -15.38 -3.77
C PRO A 32 -9.43 -15.25 -2.88
N LEU A 33 -9.10 -14.07 -2.37
CA LEU A 33 -7.95 -13.84 -1.48
C LEU A 33 -8.28 -14.02 0.00
N GLU A 34 -9.52 -14.35 0.33
CA GLU A 34 -9.89 -14.60 1.72
C GLU A 34 -9.09 -15.78 2.29
N GLY A 35 -8.35 -15.52 3.37
CA GLY A 35 -7.47 -16.52 3.98
C GLY A 35 -6.10 -16.70 3.30
N ALA A 36 -5.79 -15.99 2.24
CA ALA A 36 -4.51 -16.11 1.50
C ALA A 36 -3.26 -15.72 2.31
N ARG A 37 -3.42 -15.21 3.54
CA ARG A 37 -2.34 -14.76 4.44
C ARG A 37 -1.41 -13.73 3.80
N LEU A 38 -2.01 -12.82 3.05
CA LEU A 38 -1.36 -11.65 2.49
C LEU A 38 -1.74 -10.43 3.31
N PHE A 39 -0.74 -9.62 3.65
CA PHE A 39 -0.92 -8.49 4.55
C PHE A 39 -0.33 -7.22 3.93
N ARG A 40 -0.85 -6.09 4.36
CA ARG A 40 -0.32 -4.77 4.03
C ARG A 40 -0.17 -3.92 5.29
N SER A 41 0.81 -3.00 5.27
CA SER A 41 1.01 -2.06 6.37
C SER A 41 1.59 -0.73 5.89
N ALA A 42 1.80 0.19 6.80
CA ALA A 42 2.74 1.28 6.63
C ALA A 42 4.17 0.80 6.94
N SER A 43 5.14 1.74 6.90
CA SER A 43 6.54 1.49 7.26
C SER A 43 6.67 0.77 8.59
N LEU A 44 7.59 -0.18 8.65
CA LEU A 44 7.93 -0.96 9.84
C LEU A 44 9.04 -0.32 10.67
N SER A 45 9.44 0.91 10.35
CA SER A 45 10.54 1.61 11.05
C SER A 45 10.29 1.81 12.56
N ARG A 46 9.03 1.80 12.97
CA ARG A 46 8.61 1.93 14.38
C ARG A 46 7.98 0.66 14.94
N ILE A 47 8.17 -0.47 14.27
CA ILE A 47 7.61 -1.75 14.73
C ILE A 47 8.21 -2.12 16.09
N THR A 48 7.35 -2.44 17.03
CA THR A 48 7.78 -2.95 18.36
C THR A 48 8.16 -4.42 18.27
N GLU A 49 8.93 -4.90 19.24
CA GLU A 49 9.26 -6.34 19.34
C GLU A 49 8.02 -7.22 19.43
N HIS A 50 6.98 -6.76 20.14
CA HIS A 50 5.70 -7.47 20.25
C HIS A 50 4.97 -7.57 18.90
N GLU A 51 4.92 -6.46 18.14
CA GLU A 51 4.33 -6.45 16.79
C GLU A 51 5.14 -7.33 15.83
N ALA A 52 6.46 -7.29 15.87
CA ALA A 52 7.32 -8.15 15.05
C ALA A 52 7.12 -9.63 15.37
N ALA A 53 7.01 -9.98 16.66
CA ALA A 53 6.69 -11.34 17.09
C ALA A 53 5.31 -11.79 16.61
N PHE A 54 4.30 -10.91 16.63
CA PHE A 54 2.97 -11.21 16.11
C PHE A 54 2.97 -11.39 14.59
N VAL A 55 3.66 -10.53 13.84
CA VAL A 55 3.79 -10.64 12.38
C VAL A 55 4.38 -12.00 11.97
N VAL A 56 5.45 -12.44 12.65
CA VAL A 56 6.13 -13.69 12.31
C VAL A 56 5.48 -14.91 12.96
N GLY A 57 5.15 -14.84 14.25
CA GLY A 57 4.63 -15.97 15.04
C GLY A 57 3.11 -16.13 14.90
N GLY A 58 2.36 -15.03 14.99
CA GLY A 58 0.90 -15.03 14.92
C GLY A 58 0.36 -15.16 13.50
N LEU A 59 0.84 -14.30 12.60
CA LEU A 59 0.40 -14.29 11.20
C LEU A 59 1.21 -15.25 10.32
N GLY A 60 2.38 -15.66 10.75
CA GLY A 60 3.28 -16.56 10.04
C GLY A 60 3.95 -15.91 8.83
N VAL A 61 4.04 -14.60 8.76
CA VAL A 61 4.72 -13.88 7.67
C VAL A 61 6.17 -14.38 7.57
N ARG A 62 6.61 -14.65 6.33
CA ARG A 62 7.97 -15.10 6.02
C ARG A 62 8.66 -14.17 5.02
N SER A 63 7.90 -13.44 4.20
CA SER A 63 8.42 -12.46 3.25
C SER A 63 7.81 -11.11 3.49
N ILE A 64 8.65 -10.09 3.57
CA ILE A 64 8.28 -8.67 3.69
C ILE A 64 8.77 -7.96 2.43
N TYR A 65 7.85 -7.33 1.72
CA TYR A 65 8.12 -6.59 0.48
C TYR A 65 8.11 -5.09 0.78
N ASP A 66 9.30 -4.50 0.90
CA ASP A 66 9.50 -3.06 1.13
C ASP A 66 9.51 -2.32 -0.21
N LEU A 67 8.49 -1.49 -0.45
CA LEU A 67 8.34 -0.67 -1.66
C LEU A 67 8.83 0.76 -1.45
N ARG A 68 9.53 1.04 -0.37
CA ARG A 68 10.05 2.39 -0.09
C ARG A 68 11.22 2.73 -1.00
N ASN A 69 11.37 4.00 -1.28
CA ASN A 69 12.55 4.48 -1.98
C ASN A 69 13.76 4.56 -1.01
N ARG A 70 14.96 4.67 -1.59
CA ARG A 70 16.21 4.73 -0.80
C ARG A 70 16.26 5.88 0.21
N TRP A 71 15.56 6.99 -0.06
CA TRP A 71 15.55 8.13 0.84
C TRP A 71 14.66 7.88 2.05
N GLU A 72 13.51 7.25 1.86
CA GLU A 72 12.61 6.83 2.93
C GLU A 72 13.32 5.80 3.83
N VAL A 73 13.99 4.80 3.24
CA VAL A 73 14.77 3.81 3.98
C VAL A 73 15.91 4.45 4.76
N ALA A 74 16.65 5.38 4.15
CA ALA A 74 17.76 6.08 4.83
C ALA A 74 17.29 7.01 5.95
N SER A 75 16.11 7.65 5.79
CA SER A 75 15.53 8.55 6.79
C SER A 75 14.88 7.81 7.96
N SER A 76 14.33 6.63 7.71
CA SER A 76 13.61 5.81 8.69
C SER A 76 13.96 4.33 8.47
N PRO A 77 15.17 3.89 8.85
CA PRO A 77 15.58 2.50 8.68
C PRO A 77 14.71 1.56 9.52
N GLU A 78 14.42 0.39 8.99
CA GLU A 78 13.65 -0.63 9.67
C GLU A 78 14.55 -1.59 10.44
N PRO A 79 14.11 -2.06 11.63
CA PRO A 79 14.82 -3.10 12.33
C PRO A 79 14.73 -4.43 11.57
N ARG A 80 15.73 -5.29 11.78
CA ARG A 80 15.67 -6.65 11.26
C ARG A 80 14.57 -7.44 11.97
N ILE A 81 13.61 -7.97 11.21
CA ILE A 81 12.56 -8.82 11.73
C ILE A 81 13.02 -10.27 11.66
N VAL A 82 13.32 -10.84 12.83
CA VAL A 82 13.81 -12.22 12.93
C VAL A 82 12.71 -13.20 12.53
N GLY A 83 13.02 -14.11 11.61
CA GLY A 83 12.07 -15.12 11.11
C GLY A 83 11.31 -14.73 9.85
N ALA A 84 11.52 -13.50 9.34
CA ALA A 84 11.06 -13.08 8.02
C ALA A 84 12.22 -12.52 7.18
N LYS A 85 12.11 -12.68 5.86
CA LYS A 85 13.05 -12.11 4.89
C LYS A 85 12.48 -10.79 4.37
N THR A 86 13.22 -9.71 4.51
CA THR A 86 12.87 -8.43 3.88
C THR A 86 13.49 -8.34 2.50
N LEU A 87 12.67 -8.03 1.50
CA LEU A 87 13.02 -7.80 0.11
C LEU A 87 12.74 -6.34 -0.21
N ALA A 88 13.78 -5.56 -0.47
CA ALA A 88 13.65 -4.16 -0.85
C ALA A 88 13.44 -4.02 -2.37
N PHE A 89 12.43 -3.25 -2.74
CA PHE A 89 12.07 -2.97 -4.12
C PHE A 89 12.01 -1.46 -4.32
N GLU A 90 13.16 -0.86 -4.63
CA GLU A 90 13.25 0.58 -4.87
C GLU A 90 12.53 0.99 -6.16
N PRO A 91 11.55 1.90 -6.09
CA PRO A 91 10.96 2.46 -7.30
C PRO A 91 11.97 3.35 -8.04
N SER A 92 12.29 2.97 -9.28
CA SER A 92 13.26 3.71 -10.11
C SER A 92 12.80 5.10 -10.53
N THR A 93 11.51 5.39 -10.40
CA THR A 93 10.86 6.60 -10.88
C THR A 93 10.63 7.66 -9.79
N ASP A 94 10.98 7.35 -8.57
CA ASP A 94 10.79 8.26 -7.43
C ASP A 94 11.90 9.35 -7.47
N ARG A 95 11.65 10.40 -8.23
CA ARG A 95 12.55 11.55 -8.39
C ARG A 95 12.35 12.54 -7.26
N GLY A 96 12.83 12.21 -6.06
CA GLY A 96 12.86 13.18 -4.95
C GLY A 96 12.08 12.76 -3.71
N ARG A 97 12.19 13.60 -2.70
CA ARG A 97 11.54 13.41 -1.41
C ARG A 97 10.02 13.45 -1.59
N SER A 98 9.35 12.39 -1.15
CA SER A 98 7.88 12.31 -1.11
C SER A 98 7.28 13.05 0.09
N ASP A 99 8.10 13.80 0.83
CA ASP A 99 7.62 14.60 1.93
C ASP A 99 6.76 15.75 1.40
N ALA A 100 5.59 15.92 1.98
CA ALA A 100 4.69 17.07 1.77
C ALA A 100 5.33 18.35 2.33
N SER A 101 6.54 18.69 1.81
CA SER A 101 7.20 19.90 2.21
C SER A 101 6.36 21.11 1.78
N ARG A 102 6.36 22.16 2.60
CA ARG A 102 5.65 23.43 2.28
C ARG A 102 5.94 23.92 0.86
N ARG A 103 7.19 23.79 0.41
CA ARG A 103 7.61 24.23 -0.93
C ARG A 103 6.92 23.40 -2.03
N LEU A 104 6.75 22.10 -1.80
CA LEU A 104 6.06 21.21 -2.72
C LEU A 104 4.57 21.55 -2.79
N VAL A 105 3.93 21.70 -1.62
CA VAL A 105 2.50 22.04 -1.51
C VAL A 105 2.22 23.37 -2.21
N ALA A 106 2.99 24.42 -1.93
CA ALA A 106 2.81 25.73 -2.53
C ALA A 106 2.94 25.75 -4.08
N GLY A 107 3.72 24.83 -4.65
CA GLY A 107 3.92 24.75 -6.11
C GLY A 107 2.79 24.03 -6.87
N VAL A 108 2.02 23.17 -6.19
CA VAL A 108 1.08 22.25 -6.88
C VAL A 108 -0.01 22.98 -7.65
N ILE A 109 -0.65 23.99 -7.07
CA ILE A 109 -1.73 24.72 -7.76
C ILE A 109 -1.20 25.43 -9.01
N GLY A 110 -0.02 26.05 -8.93
CA GLY A 110 0.61 26.71 -10.08
C GLY A 110 1.00 25.75 -11.20
N GLU A 111 1.47 24.55 -10.84
CA GLU A 111 1.94 23.53 -11.80
C GLU A 111 0.80 22.67 -12.37
N TYR A 112 -0.18 22.32 -11.56
CA TYR A 112 -1.22 21.34 -11.92
C TYR A 112 -2.64 21.93 -11.99
N GLY A 113 -2.86 23.16 -11.55
CA GLY A 113 -4.15 23.86 -11.60
C GLY A 113 -5.18 23.43 -10.55
N ARG A 114 -5.04 22.23 -9.96
CA ARG A 114 -5.97 21.67 -8.94
C ARG A 114 -5.18 20.96 -7.85
N PRO A 115 -5.70 20.94 -6.59
CA PRO A 115 -5.01 20.33 -5.45
C PRO A 115 -4.65 18.86 -5.65
N GLU A 116 -5.54 18.07 -6.26
CA GLU A 116 -5.37 16.62 -6.39
C GLU A 116 -4.70 16.16 -7.69
N GLU A 117 -4.53 17.07 -8.67
CA GLU A 117 -4.08 16.69 -10.02
C GLU A 117 -2.68 16.06 -10.02
N ARG A 118 -1.80 16.53 -9.16
CA ARG A 118 -0.48 15.91 -9.00
C ARG A 118 -0.57 14.44 -8.61
N MET A 119 -1.47 14.10 -7.68
CA MET A 119 -1.67 12.71 -7.26
C MET A 119 -2.29 11.87 -8.37
N ILE A 120 -3.26 12.43 -9.10
CA ILE A 120 -3.85 11.79 -10.29
C ILE A 120 -2.76 11.49 -11.32
N CYS A 121 -1.89 12.45 -11.64
CA CYS A 121 -0.75 12.25 -12.54
C CYS A 121 0.23 11.18 -12.02
N ASN A 122 0.48 11.13 -10.71
CA ASN A 122 1.33 10.09 -10.12
C ASN A 122 0.74 8.69 -10.28
N TYR A 123 -0.57 8.53 -10.09
CA TYR A 123 -1.23 7.24 -10.24
C TYR A 123 -1.26 6.77 -11.70
N ARG A 124 -1.50 7.68 -12.66
CA ARG A 124 -1.32 7.37 -14.09
C ARG A 124 0.11 6.94 -14.39
N ARG A 125 1.10 7.62 -13.81
CA ARG A 125 2.51 7.27 -13.96
C ARG A 125 2.82 5.89 -13.38
N TYR A 126 2.22 5.49 -12.26
CA TYR A 126 2.41 4.14 -11.72
C TYR A 126 1.99 3.03 -12.70
N ALA A 127 0.95 3.25 -13.51
CA ALA A 127 0.56 2.29 -14.53
C ALA A 127 1.66 2.08 -15.59
N ARG A 128 2.39 3.14 -15.96
CA ARG A 128 3.42 3.11 -17.01
C ARG A 128 4.82 2.79 -16.49
N GLU A 129 5.18 3.34 -15.33
CA GLU A 129 6.56 3.47 -14.88
C GLU A 129 6.83 2.81 -13.51
N PHE A 130 5.97 1.92 -13.06
CA PHE A 130 6.21 1.14 -11.84
C PHE A 130 6.64 -0.30 -12.18
N PRO A 131 7.81 -0.48 -12.82
CA PRO A 131 8.26 -1.78 -13.32
C PRO A 131 8.51 -2.78 -12.19
N LEU A 132 8.74 -2.30 -10.98
CA LEU A 132 8.96 -3.13 -9.81
C LEU A 132 7.71 -3.90 -9.37
N MET A 133 6.51 -3.39 -9.67
CA MET A 133 5.27 -4.10 -9.34
C MET A 133 5.25 -5.51 -9.95
N GLY A 134 5.62 -5.64 -11.22
CA GLY A 134 5.73 -6.95 -11.87
C GLY A 134 6.77 -7.84 -11.18
N THR A 135 7.91 -7.28 -10.76
CA THR A 135 8.94 -8.05 -10.04
C THR A 135 8.44 -8.53 -8.68
N VAL A 136 7.76 -7.66 -7.92
CA VAL A 136 7.15 -8.04 -6.63
C VAL A 136 6.14 -9.17 -6.82
N LEU A 137 5.20 -9.02 -7.76
CA LEU A 137 4.16 -10.01 -8.01
C LEU A 137 4.74 -11.36 -8.50
N ARG A 138 5.77 -11.34 -9.36
CA ARG A 138 6.48 -12.57 -9.78
C ARG A 138 7.16 -13.26 -8.60
N THR A 139 7.77 -12.49 -7.70
CA THR A 139 8.40 -13.03 -6.49
C THR A 139 7.36 -13.61 -5.55
N MET A 140 6.24 -12.91 -5.31
CA MET A 140 5.13 -13.43 -4.52
C MET A 140 4.57 -14.74 -5.09
N ALA A 141 4.37 -14.79 -6.41
CA ALA A 141 3.90 -15.99 -7.10
C ALA A 141 4.86 -17.19 -6.97
N ALA A 142 6.17 -16.94 -6.92
CA ALA A 142 7.19 -17.97 -6.79
C ALA A 142 7.35 -18.47 -5.34
N GLU A 143 7.31 -17.56 -4.37
CA GLU A 143 7.55 -17.90 -2.96
C GLU A 143 6.34 -18.56 -2.30
N ARG A 144 5.11 -18.18 -2.67
CA ARG A 144 3.85 -18.72 -2.10
C ARG A 144 3.81 -18.72 -0.57
N LEU A 145 4.48 -17.77 0.05
CA LEU A 145 4.59 -17.68 1.50
C LEU A 145 3.64 -16.62 2.03
N PRO A 146 3.20 -16.73 3.29
CA PRO A 146 2.56 -15.62 3.96
C PRO A 146 3.43 -14.37 3.89
N ALA A 147 2.90 -13.29 3.34
CA ALA A 147 3.66 -12.12 2.98
C ALA A 147 3.04 -10.82 3.50
N LEU A 148 3.91 -9.86 3.76
CA LEU A 148 3.54 -8.48 4.09
C LEU A 148 4.13 -7.54 3.06
N VAL A 149 3.33 -6.62 2.52
CA VAL A 149 3.78 -5.57 1.62
C VAL A 149 3.55 -4.19 2.24
N HIS A 150 4.53 -3.33 2.13
CA HIS A 150 4.43 -1.97 2.65
C HIS A 150 5.22 -0.96 1.82
N CYS A 151 4.92 0.31 2.04
CA CYS A 151 5.74 1.46 1.67
C CYS A 151 5.82 2.41 2.86
N GLU A 152 5.99 3.71 2.69
CA GLU A 152 6.04 4.63 3.83
C GLU A 152 4.69 4.73 4.56
N HIS A 153 3.63 5.13 3.86
CA HIS A 153 2.28 5.28 4.45
C HIS A 153 1.35 4.09 4.21
N GLY A 154 1.79 3.06 3.49
CA GLY A 154 0.93 1.93 3.11
C GLY A 154 -0.24 2.31 2.18
N LYS A 155 -0.21 3.49 1.56
CA LYS A 155 -1.31 4.10 0.81
C LYS A 155 -1.14 3.94 -0.70
N ASP A 156 -0.17 4.63 -1.31
CA ASP A 156 -0.07 4.77 -2.76
C ASP A 156 0.54 3.52 -3.43
N ARG A 157 1.84 3.29 -3.32
CA ARG A 157 2.54 2.12 -3.93
C ARG A 157 1.95 0.81 -3.46
N THR A 158 1.74 0.68 -2.16
CA THR A 158 1.10 -0.48 -1.54
C THR A 158 -0.35 -0.62 -2.00
N GLY A 159 -1.11 0.48 -2.04
CA GLY A 159 -2.51 0.48 -2.47
C GLY A 159 -2.68 0.02 -3.90
N VAL A 160 -1.86 0.55 -4.83
CA VAL A 160 -1.88 0.14 -6.25
C VAL A 160 -1.49 -1.33 -6.40
N LEU A 161 -0.42 -1.79 -5.74
CA LEU A 161 -0.01 -3.19 -5.79
C LEU A 161 -1.11 -4.13 -5.29
N CYS A 162 -1.73 -3.80 -4.14
CA CYS A 162 -2.84 -4.59 -3.59
C CYS A 162 -4.04 -4.62 -4.53
N ALA A 163 -4.43 -3.47 -5.11
CA ALA A 163 -5.54 -3.37 -6.05
C ALA A 163 -5.28 -4.21 -7.32
N VAL A 164 -4.06 -4.20 -7.86
CA VAL A 164 -3.67 -5.05 -8.98
C VAL A 164 -3.74 -6.54 -8.61
N LEU A 165 -3.24 -6.91 -7.44
CA LEU A 165 -3.30 -8.29 -6.94
C LEU A 165 -4.76 -8.76 -6.77
N GLN A 166 -5.61 -7.95 -6.13
CA GLN A 166 -7.03 -8.24 -5.98
C GLN A 166 -7.74 -8.37 -7.34
N ARG A 167 -7.42 -7.51 -8.32
CA ARG A 167 -7.98 -7.62 -9.66
C ARG A 167 -7.49 -8.86 -10.41
N ILE A 168 -6.21 -9.25 -10.26
CA ILE A 168 -5.68 -10.53 -10.78
C ILE A 168 -6.44 -11.70 -10.17
N ALA A 169 -6.74 -11.66 -8.87
CA ALA A 169 -7.50 -12.68 -8.17
C ALA A 169 -8.98 -12.74 -8.59
N GLY A 170 -9.51 -11.69 -9.22
CA GLY A 170 -10.90 -11.61 -9.66
C GLY A 170 -11.84 -11.00 -8.62
N CYS A 171 -11.32 -10.21 -7.67
CA CYS A 171 -12.17 -9.46 -6.75
C CYS A 171 -13.02 -8.43 -7.49
N PRO A 172 -14.26 -8.17 -7.05
CA PRO A 172 -15.11 -7.11 -7.59
C PRO A 172 -14.46 -5.72 -7.46
N GLU A 173 -14.70 -4.83 -8.42
CA GLU A 173 -14.11 -3.48 -8.42
C GLU A 173 -14.51 -2.66 -7.19
N ASP A 174 -15.76 -2.79 -6.73
CA ASP A 174 -16.25 -2.09 -5.54
C ASP A 174 -15.50 -2.56 -4.28
N ASP A 175 -15.21 -3.85 -4.16
CA ASP A 175 -14.44 -4.40 -3.05
C ASP A 175 -12.99 -3.91 -3.08
N ILE A 176 -12.37 -3.87 -4.26
CA ILE A 176 -11.02 -3.32 -4.46
C ILE A 176 -10.97 -1.85 -4.04
N MET A 177 -11.97 -1.07 -4.47
CA MET A 177 -12.07 0.35 -4.12
C MET A 177 -12.29 0.53 -2.62
N ALA A 178 -13.18 -0.24 -2.01
CA ALA A 178 -13.43 -0.20 -0.58
C ALA A 178 -12.18 -0.55 0.23
N ALA A 179 -11.46 -1.62 -0.13
CA ALA A 179 -10.19 -2.01 0.49
C ALA A 179 -9.10 -0.94 0.34
N TYR A 180 -9.04 -0.24 -0.80
CA TYR A 180 -8.13 0.88 -1.00
C TYR A 180 -8.49 2.06 -0.08
N LEU A 181 -9.76 2.46 -0.02
CA LEU A 181 -10.24 3.61 0.75
C LEU A 181 -10.20 3.37 2.27
N ALA A 182 -10.28 2.12 2.72
CA ALA A 182 -10.09 1.75 4.13
C ALA A 182 -8.70 2.14 4.66
N THR A 183 -7.77 2.54 3.78
CA THR A 183 -6.48 3.14 4.16
C THR A 183 -6.67 4.45 4.93
N ASN A 184 -7.72 5.23 4.64
CA ASN A 184 -7.98 6.49 5.33
C ASN A 184 -8.30 6.26 6.81
N GLU A 185 -9.11 5.25 7.11
CA GLU A 185 -9.41 4.86 8.49
C GLU A 185 -8.16 4.36 9.21
N ALA A 186 -7.41 3.45 8.56
CA ALA A 186 -6.18 2.92 9.13
C ALA A 186 -5.10 4.00 9.38
N ASN A 187 -5.08 5.07 8.58
CA ASN A 187 -4.13 6.17 8.69
C ASN A 187 -4.67 7.38 9.45
N ALA A 188 -5.91 7.37 9.97
CA ALA A 188 -6.62 8.55 10.49
C ALA A 188 -5.79 9.33 11.53
N GLU A 189 -5.22 8.63 12.51
CA GLU A 189 -4.40 9.25 13.56
C GLU A 189 -3.12 9.90 12.98
N THR A 190 -2.42 9.19 12.11
CA THR A 190 -1.20 9.72 11.47
C THR A 190 -1.53 10.91 10.58
N THR A 191 -2.58 10.81 9.78
CA THR A 191 -3.05 11.90 8.90
C THR A 191 -3.42 13.13 9.73
N ALA A 192 -4.13 12.96 10.83
CA ALA A 192 -4.47 14.07 11.73
C ALA A 192 -3.22 14.72 12.33
N HIS A 193 -2.26 13.91 12.78
CA HIS A 193 -1.00 14.39 13.35
C HIS A 193 -0.17 15.16 12.31
N GLU A 194 0.04 14.60 11.12
CA GLU A 194 0.79 15.24 10.03
C GLU A 194 0.08 16.52 9.55
N THR A 195 -1.25 16.51 9.43
CA THR A 195 -2.03 17.69 9.09
C THR A 195 -1.82 18.80 10.13
N ALA A 196 -1.92 18.48 11.41
CA ALA A 196 -1.73 19.47 12.48
C ALA A 196 -0.31 20.08 12.48
N GLN A 197 0.71 19.27 12.21
CA GLN A 197 2.10 19.74 12.13
C GLN A 197 2.39 20.58 10.88
N LEU A 198 1.91 20.16 9.72
CA LEU A 198 2.29 20.74 8.44
C LEU A 198 1.43 21.91 8.02
N SER A 199 0.14 21.95 8.43
CA SER A 199 -0.82 22.96 7.97
C SER A 199 -0.68 24.35 8.58
N GLN A 200 0.20 24.53 9.57
CA GLN A 200 0.38 25.83 10.24
C GLN A 200 0.81 26.91 9.27
N GLY A 201 0.00 27.99 9.16
CA GLY A 201 0.24 29.13 8.27
C GLY A 201 0.06 28.81 6.78
N MET A 202 -0.58 27.68 6.42
CA MET A 202 -1.00 27.37 5.06
C MET A 202 -2.32 28.08 4.72
N SER A 203 -2.46 28.49 3.45
CA SER A 203 -3.72 28.92 2.86
C SER A 203 -4.70 27.75 2.74
N ASP A 204 -5.97 28.02 2.39
CA ASP A 204 -6.97 26.96 2.19
C ASP A 204 -6.62 26.06 1.00
N ASP A 205 -6.09 26.64 -0.07
CA ASP A 205 -5.61 25.90 -1.24
C ASP A 205 -4.43 24.98 -0.87
N GLU A 206 -3.47 25.47 -0.10
CA GLU A 206 -2.34 24.66 0.36
C GLU A 206 -2.80 23.54 1.29
N ARG A 207 -3.79 23.78 2.17
CA ARG A 207 -4.41 22.74 2.99
C ARG A 207 -5.12 21.69 2.13
N ALA A 208 -5.82 22.09 1.07
CA ALA A 208 -6.45 21.17 0.14
C ALA A 208 -5.41 20.30 -0.60
N VAL A 209 -4.26 20.86 -0.97
CA VAL A 209 -3.14 20.12 -1.54
C VAL A 209 -2.55 19.15 -0.53
N LEU A 210 -2.30 19.58 0.71
CA LEU A 210 -1.80 18.70 1.77
C LEU A 210 -2.74 17.52 2.00
N ALA A 211 -4.04 17.78 2.13
CA ALA A 211 -5.05 16.72 2.25
C ALA A 211 -5.00 15.73 1.07
N SER A 212 -4.80 16.23 -0.16
CA SER A 212 -4.67 15.38 -1.34
C SER A 212 -3.48 14.41 -1.26
N PHE A 213 -2.40 14.79 -0.59
CA PHE A 213 -1.24 13.93 -0.39
C PHE A 213 -1.42 12.90 0.72
N LEU A 214 -2.21 13.22 1.75
CA LEU A 214 -2.39 12.37 2.92
C LEU A 214 -3.53 11.36 2.76
N GLU A 215 -4.55 11.67 1.98
CA GLU A 215 -5.75 10.87 1.82
C GLU A 215 -5.68 9.92 0.62
N ALA A 216 -6.26 8.73 0.75
CA ALA A 216 -6.64 7.89 -0.38
C ALA A 216 -7.95 8.41 -0.97
N ARG A 217 -8.00 8.66 -2.29
CA ARG A 217 -9.20 9.15 -2.98
C ARG A 217 -9.59 8.24 -4.14
N PRO A 218 -10.89 8.05 -4.40
CA PRO A 218 -11.33 7.18 -5.50
C PRO A 218 -10.76 7.61 -6.86
N THR A 219 -10.61 8.92 -7.07
CA THR A 219 -10.05 9.50 -8.29
C THR A 219 -8.64 9.02 -8.60
N TYR A 220 -7.85 8.71 -7.58
CA TYR A 220 -6.47 8.25 -7.77
C TYR A 220 -6.43 6.82 -8.31
N LEU A 221 -7.10 5.89 -7.64
CA LEU A 221 -7.11 4.50 -8.06
C LEU A 221 -7.82 4.32 -9.42
N ARG A 222 -8.90 5.09 -9.66
CA ARG A 222 -9.53 5.14 -10.99
C ARG A 222 -8.55 5.63 -12.05
N ALA A 223 -7.83 6.73 -11.81
CA ALA A 223 -6.84 7.24 -12.76
C ALA A 223 -5.76 6.21 -13.11
N PHE A 224 -5.35 5.37 -12.16
CA PHE A 224 -4.45 4.26 -12.43
C PHE A 224 -5.09 3.23 -13.37
N PHE A 225 -6.30 2.76 -13.09
CA PHE A 225 -6.96 1.75 -13.91
C PHE A 225 -7.41 2.30 -15.27
N ASP A 226 -7.88 3.54 -15.36
CA ASP A 226 -8.19 4.21 -16.64
C ASP A 226 -6.96 4.27 -17.55
N GLU A 227 -5.78 4.54 -16.98
CA GLU A 227 -4.52 4.53 -17.69
C GLU A 227 -4.15 3.12 -18.19
N VAL A 228 -4.36 2.09 -17.37
CA VAL A 228 -4.16 0.69 -17.74
C VAL A 228 -5.09 0.30 -18.91
N GLU A 229 -6.36 0.69 -18.86
CA GLU A 229 -7.33 0.35 -19.91
C GLU A 229 -7.10 1.13 -21.19
N GLY A 230 -6.78 2.43 -21.09
CA GLY A 230 -6.67 3.32 -22.26
C GLY A 230 -5.32 3.25 -22.96
N CYS A 231 -4.24 3.36 -22.22
CA CYS A 231 -2.88 3.54 -22.77
C CYS A 231 -2.05 2.27 -22.80
N VAL A 232 -2.36 1.28 -21.96
CA VAL A 232 -1.59 0.04 -21.84
C VAL A 232 -2.28 -1.13 -22.56
N GLY A 233 -3.46 -0.92 -23.12
CA GLY A 233 -4.19 -1.93 -23.89
C GLY A 233 -5.03 -2.88 -23.06
N GLY A 234 -5.52 -2.41 -21.91
CA GLY A 234 -6.39 -3.15 -21.00
C GLY A 234 -5.67 -4.02 -20.00
N PHE A 235 -6.39 -4.39 -18.96
CA PHE A 235 -5.80 -5.11 -17.81
C PHE A 235 -5.16 -6.46 -18.20
N PRO A 236 -5.71 -7.28 -19.09
CA PRO A 236 -5.04 -8.52 -19.52
C PRO A 236 -3.69 -8.26 -20.21
N ALA A 237 -3.60 -7.24 -21.06
CA ALA A 237 -2.34 -6.84 -21.69
C ALA A 237 -1.36 -6.28 -20.65
N TYR A 238 -1.83 -5.49 -19.72
CA TYR A 238 -1.02 -4.99 -18.59
C TYR A 238 -0.38 -6.12 -17.80
N VAL A 239 -1.15 -7.15 -17.42
CA VAL A 239 -0.65 -8.32 -16.67
C VAL A 239 0.42 -9.07 -17.46
N ARG A 240 0.18 -9.29 -18.76
CA ARG A 240 1.08 -10.06 -19.63
C ARG A 240 2.34 -9.28 -20.01
N ASP A 241 2.19 -8.04 -20.49
CA ASP A 241 3.23 -7.30 -21.20
C ASP A 241 3.99 -6.32 -20.28
N ALA A 242 3.26 -5.60 -19.42
CA ALA A 242 3.88 -4.65 -18.48
C ALA A 242 4.39 -5.34 -17.22
N LEU A 243 3.57 -6.16 -16.56
CA LEU A 243 3.97 -6.90 -15.37
C LEU A 243 4.77 -8.17 -15.69
N ARG A 244 4.70 -8.66 -16.92
CA ARG A 244 5.39 -9.86 -17.41
C ARG A 244 5.07 -11.10 -16.59
N LEU A 245 3.81 -11.25 -16.20
CA LEU A 245 3.34 -12.43 -15.49
C LEU A 245 2.98 -13.55 -16.46
N THR A 246 3.50 -14.73 -16.22
CA THR A 246 3.11 -15.94 -16.95
C THR A 246 1.74 -16.44 -16.47
N PRO A 247 1.00 -17.24 -17.26
CA PRO A 247 -0.26 -17.87 -16.83
C PRO A 247 -0.11 -18.67 -15.54
N VAL A 248 1.02 -19.34 -15.32
CA VAL A 248 1.32 -20.10 -14.10
C VAL A 248 1.44 -19.17 -12.89
N GLN A 249 2.11 -18.03 -13.04
CA GLN A 249 2.23 -17.04 -11.97
C GLN A 249 0.89 -16.38 -11.65
N VAL A 250 0.08 -16.08 -12.67
CA VAL A 250 -1.29 -15.57 -12.47
C VAL A 250 -2.13 -16.59 -11.70
N ALA A 251 -2.08 -17.86 -12.05
CA ALA A 251 -2.78 -18.91 -11.33
C ALA A 251 -2.29 -19.03 -9.87
N SER A 252 -0.97 -18.87 -9.65
CA SER A 252 -0.38 -18.90 -8.31
C SER A 252 -0.83 -17.73 -7.42
N LEU A 253 -1.06 -16.55 -8.00
CA LEU A 253 -1.54 -15.36 -7.26
C LEU A 253 -3.05 -15.40 -6.98
N ARG A 254 -3.79 -16.32 -7.59
CA ARG A 254 -5.22 -16.56 -7.37
C ARG A 254 -5.51 -17.63 -6.31
N ALA A 255 -4.50 -18.40 -5.96
CA ALA A 255 -4.58 -19.53 -5.02
C ALA A 255 -4.21 -19.12 -3.61
#